data_a3a14aa2117286b98d4b576e5eeda93e
#
_entry.id   a3a14aa2117286b98d4b576e5eeda93e
#
_cell.length_a   1.000
_cell.length_b   1.000
_cell.length_c   1.000
_cell.angle_alpha   90.00
_cell.angle_beta   90.00
_cell.angle_gamma   90.00
#
_symmetry.space_group_name_H-M   'P 1'
#
loop_
_entity.id
_entity.type
_entity.pdbx_description
1 polymer ?
#
loop_
_entity_poly.entity_id
_entity_poly.type
_entity_poly.pdbx_seq_one_letter_code
_entity_poly.pdbx_strand_id
1 'polypeptide(L)'
;MMNSTNKLSVIIPLYNAGDDFRTCMESLITQTWTALEIIIINDGSTDNSVEIAKHYAENYPHVRLLHQANAGASVARNCGIEVATGKYVAFVDADDEVYPTMYETLMTMALEDDLDVAQCNADWCFRETGETWQSIPSDRLRSTGVLTGPDWLRMGLSSRRWTHVVWMGVYRRDVIVKNNIKFIAGLHHQDIVWTTEFMFNALRARYTEQSLYKYYLHNTSVSRLHRQGNKNLNYQRHYIKITRLLEKLNRNYADKITIYPEFHQQITYEALRVCHAVRKEPDILTRQRMIAEIFTSGMYKRLITNVRSVKVGYQALLWSFRLWQWRDKTRSHHRITRSAFNLR
;
A
#
# COMPACT_ATOMS: atom_id res chain seq x y z
N MET A 1 -0.99 21.22 31.04
CA MET A 1 -0.62 21.68 29.69
C MET A 1 -0.21 20.43 28.92
N MET A 2 -0.96 20.02 27.90
CA MET A 2 -0.59 18.86 27.06
C MET A 2 0.73 19.18 26.37
N ASN A 3 1.71 18.29 26.53
CA ASN A 3 3.04 18.45 25.96
C ASN A 3 2.92 18.39 24.43
N SER A 4 2.93 19.53 23.76
CA SER A 4 2.78 19.66 22.29
C SER A 4 3.84 18.88 21.48
N THR A 5 4.88 18.42 22.18
CA THR A 5 6.03 17.72 21.61
C THR A 5 5.75 16.27 21.17
N ASN A 6 4.70 15.63 21.70
CA ASN A 6 4.40 14.20 21.44
C ASN A 6 3.06 13.99 20.70
N LYS A 7 2.60 14.99 19.97
CA LYS A 7 1.35 14.96 19.22
C LYS A 7 1.42 13.98 18.04
N LEU A 8 0.35 13.21 17.83
CA LEU A 8 0.12 12.35 16.68
C LEU A 8 -0.97 12.93 15.79
N SER A 9 -0.74 13.05 14.48
CA SER A 9 -1.73 13.43 13.48
C SER A 9 -2.25 12.18 12.78
N VAL A 10 -3.53 11.88 12.93
CA VAL A 10 -4.21 10.76 12.25
C VAL A 10 -4.89 11.31 11.00
N ILE A 11 -4.51 10.81 9.83
CA ILE A 11 -4.98 11.27 8.52
C ILE A 11 -5.96 10.25 7.95
N ILE A 12 -7.17 10.70 7.60
CA ILE A 12 -8.25 9.86 7.07
C ILE A 12 -8.67 10.39 5.70
N PRO A 13 -8.31 9.71 4.59
CA PRO A 13 -8.90 9.99 3.29
C PRO A 13 -10.36 9.48 3.29
N LEU A 14 -11.33 10.36 3.08
CA LEU A 14 -12.75 10.05 3.13
C LEU A 14 -13.38 10.17 1.74
N TYR A 15 -13.93 9.07 1.22
CA TYR A 15 -14.71 9.06 -0.01
C TYR A 15 -15.78 7.98 0.04
N ASN A 16 -17.04 8.38 0.18
CA ASN A 16 -18.23 7.51 0.14
C ASN A 16 -18.10 6.26 1.04
N ALA A 17 -17.76 6.45 2.32
CA ALA A 17 -17.63 5.38 3.30
C ALA A 17 -18.94 5.09 4.07
N GLY A 18 -19.93 5.96 3.93
CA GLY A 18 -21.24 5.79 4.57
C GLY A 18 -21.14 5.67 6.09
N ASP A 19 -21.95 4.78 6.66
CA ASP A 19 -22.01 4.58 8.12
C ASP A 19 -20.79 3.86 8.70
N ASP A 20 -19.99 3.16 7.88
CA ASP A 20 -18.72 2.58 8.33
C ASP A 20 -17.77 3.66 8.85
N PHE A 21 -17.84 4.86 8.27
CA PHE A 21 -17.06 6.01 8.74
C PHE A 21 -17.41 6.43 10.17
N ARG A 22 -18.66 6.26 10.61
CA ARG A 22 -19.04 6.50 12.00
C ARG A 22 -18.29 5.58 12.94
N THR A 23 -18.26 4.29 12.63
CA THR A 23 -17.54 3.29 13.43
C THR A 23 -16.04 3.56 13.48
N CYS A 24 -15.45 3.98 12.34
CA CYS A 24 -14.08 4.43 12.27
C CYS A 24 -13.81 5.60 13.23
N MET A 25 -14.63 6.65 13.17
CA MET A 25 -14.48 7.82 14.03
C MET A 25 -14.65 7.48 15.52
N GLU A 26 -15.65 6.65 15.90
CA GLU A 26 -15.83 6.21 17.28
C GLU A 26 -14.57 5.50 17.81
N SER A 27 -13.93 4.67 16.99
CA SER A 27 -12.69 3.99 17.37
C SER A 27 -11.51 4.96 17.58
N LEU A 28 -11.53 6.10 16.91
CA LEU A 28 -10.49 7.12 16.98
C LEU A 28 -10.67 8.09 18.14
N ILE A 29 -11.89 8.54 18.42
CA ILE A 29 -12.16 9.47 19.53
C ILE A 29 -12.06 8.79 20.89
N THR A 30 -12.17 7.45 20.96
CA THR A 30 -12.05 6.65 22.19
C THR A 30 -10.62 6.12 22.44
N GLN A 31 -9.62 6.56 21.67
CA GLN A 31 -8.24 6.16 21.86
C GLN A 31 -7.69 6.58 23.23
N THR A 32 -6.92 5.70 23.86
CA THR A 32 -6.25 5.98 25.15
C THR A 32 -5.14 7.01 25.05
N TRP A 33 -4.52 7.16 23.86
CA TRP A 33 -3.56 8.23 23.58
C TRP A 33 -4.29 9.55 23.28
N THR A 34 -4.23 10.51 24.19
CA THR A 34 -5.02 11.75 24.12
C THR A 34 -4.37 12.91 23.34
N ALA A 35 -3.05 12.84 23.11
CA ALA A 35 -2.34 13.87 22.34
C ALA A 35 -2.52 13.64 20.82
N LEU A 36 -3.77 13.65 20.35
CA LEU A 36 -4.18 13.41 18.97
C LEU A 36 -4.66 14.69 18.27
N GLU A 37 -4.42 14.80 16.98
CA GLU A 37 -5.28 15.52 16.04
C GLU A 37 -5.76 14.55 14.95
N ILE A 38 -7.01 14.62 14.60
CA ILE A 38 -7.63 13.81 13.55
C ILE A 38 -7.91 14.72 12.37
N ILE A 39 -7.37 14.39 11.21
CA ILE A 39 -7.45 15.19 9.98
C ILE A 39 -8.23 14.40 8.94
N ILE A 40 -9.49 14.74 8.75
CA ILE A 40 -10.37 14.13 7.75
C ILE A 40 -10.21 14.93 6.45
N ILE A 41 -9.84 14.27 5.37
CA ILE A 41 -9.78 14.85 4.04
C ILE A 41 -10.92 14.28 3.21
N ASN A 42 -12.03 15.01 3.11
CA ASN A 42 -13.14 14.65 2.25
C ASN A 42 -12.75 14.84 0.77
N ASP A 43 -12.60 13.75 0.07
CA ASP A 43 -12.21 13.66 -1.36
C ASP A 43 -13.44 13.70 -2.29
N GLY A 44 -14.40 14.60 -2.01
CA GLY A 44 -15.58 14.80 -2.82
C GLY A 44 -16.65 13.73 -2.64
N SER A 45 -16.91 13.29 -1.40
CA SER A 45 -18.01 12.36 -1.08
C SER A 45 -19.37 12.93 -1.47
N THR A 46 -20.28 12.06 -1.89
CA THR A 46 -21.64 12.36 -2.32
C THR A 46 -22.72 11.65 -1.47
N ASP A 47 -22.28 10.84 -0.50
CA ASP A 47 -23.13 10.14 0.46
C ASP A 47 -23.18 10.88 1.83
N ASN A 48 -23.71 10.23 2.86
CA ASN A 48 -23.81 10.78 4.22
C ASN A 48 -22.46 10.92 4.96
N SER A 49 -21.34 10.52 4.36
CA SER A 49 -20.02 10.63 4.99
C SER A 49 -19.65 12.06 5.37
N VAL A 50 -20.10 13.05 4.57
CA VAL A 50 -19.80 14.47 4.82
C VAL A 50 -20.51 14.98 6.08
N GLU A 51 -21.79 14.61 6.26
CA GLU A 51 -22.59 14.96 7.44
C GLU A 51 -21.99 14.34 8.71
N ILE A 52 -21.55 13.08 8.61
CA ILE A 52 -20.86 12.39 9.71
C ILE A 52 -19.56 13.15 10.04
N ALA A 53 -18.74 13.48 9.04
CA ALA A 53 -17.47 14.19 9.25
C ALA A 53 -17.66 15.57 9.89
N LYS A 54 -18.68 16.32 9.47
CA LYS A 54 -19.05 17.62 10.06
C LYS A 54 -19.44 17.47 11.53
N HIS A 55 -20.29 16.49 11.86
CA HIS A 55 -20.69 16.21 13.23
C HIS A 55 -19.47 16.03 14.15
N TYR A 56 -18.47 15.23 13.75
CA TYR A 56 -17.26 15.04 14.56
C TYR A 56 -16.38 16.30 14.63
N ALA A 57 -16.23 17.03 13.53
CA ALA A 57 -15.44 18.27 13.52
C ALA A 57 -16.04 19.39 14.38
N GLU A 58 -17.37 19.44 14.50
CA GLU A 58 -18.07 20.42 15.34
C GLU A 58 -18.05 20.06 16.83
N ASN A 59 -18.09 18.78 17.17
CA ASN A 59 -18.19 18.32 18.57
C ASN A 59 -16.83 18.00 19.20
N TYR A 60 -15.77 17.82 18.42
CA TYR A 60 -14.43 17.44 18.93
C TYR A 60 -13.36 18.44 18.44
N PRO A 61 -12.81 19.30 19.32
CA PRO A 61 -11.90 20.39 18.91
C PRO A 61 -10.56 19.92 18.32
N HIS A 62 -10.21 18.64 18.48
CA HIS A 62 -9.02 18.02 17.90
C HIS A 62 -9.30 17.33 16.55
N VAL A 63 -10.55 17.41 16.04
CA VAL A 63 -10.95 16.88 14.73
C VAL A 63 -11.05 18.03 13.74
N ARG A 64 -10.42 17.89 12.60
CA ARG A 64 -10.42 18.87 11.49
C ARG A 64 -10.96 18.22 10.23
N LEU A 65 -11.87 18.90 9.55
CA LEU A 65 -12.41 18.50 8.27
C LEU A 65 -11.94 19.45 7.17
N LEU A 66 -11.29 18.90 6.15
CA LEU A 66 -10.91 19.61 4.93
C LEU A 66 -11.61 18.97 3.72
N HIS A 67 -11.84 19.78 2.69
CA HIS A 67 -12.49 19.33 1.47
C HIS A 67 -11.57 19.52 0.27
N GLN A 68 -11.60 18.56 -0.65
CA GLN A 68 -10.98 18.67 -1.97
C GLN A 68 -11.92 18.09 -3.05
N ALA A 69 -11.70 18.46 -4.30
CA ALA A 69 -12.31 17.76 -5.43
C ALA A 69 -11.72 16.33 -5.50
N ASN A 70 -12.54 15.35 -5.90
CA ASN A 70 -12.10 13.95 -5.96
C ASN A 70 -10.83 13.80 -6.79
N ALA A 71 -9.74 13.41 -6.12
CA ALA A 71 -8.42 13.22 -6.70
C ALA A 71 -7.75 11.90 -6.22
N GLY A 72 -8.48 11.13 -5.39
CA GLY A 72 -8.08 9.83 -4.87
C GLY A 72 -7.28 9.88 -3.57
N ALA A 73 -7.27 8.76 -2.86
CA ALA A 73 -6.68 8.62 -1.52
C ALA A 73 -5.21 9.07 -1.42
N SER A 74 -4.42 8.94 -2.50
CA SER A 74 -3.04 9.44 -2.55
C SER A 74 -2.95 10.94 -2.33
N VAL A 75 -3.80 11.70 -3.03
CA VAL A 75 -3.81 13.16 -2.94
C VAL A 75 -4.35 13.59 -1.58
N ALA A 76 -5.41 12.93 -1.10
CA ALA A 76 -5.97 13.17 0.21
C ALA A 76 -4.95 12.92 1.34
N ARG A 77 -4.20 11.80 1.30
CA ARG A 77 -3.14 11.54 2.29
C ARG A 77 -2.02 12.58 2.22
N ASN A 78 -1.60 13.00 1.02
CA ASN A 78 -0.59 14.07 0.87
C ASN A 78 -1.09 15.40 1.46
N CYS A 79 -2.32 15.78 1.17
CA CYS A 79 -2.95 16.97 1.76
C CYS A 79 -2.95 16.89 3.29
N GLY A 80 -3.32 15.73 3.85
CA GLY A 80 -3.28 15.49 5.29
C GLY A 80 -1.86 15.65 5.89
N ILE A 81 -0.83 15.12 5.23
CA ILE A 81 0.57 15.28 5.66
C ILE A 81 1.00 16.75 5.67
N GLU A 82 0.59 17.53 4.67
CA GLU A 82 0.96 18.95 4.54
C GLU A 82 0.39 19.80 5.69
N VAL A 83 -0.82 19.49 6.16
CA VAL A 83 -1.48 20.23 7.23
C VAL A 83 -1.29 19.64 8.63
N ALA A 84 -0.69 18.46 8.73
CA ALA A 84 -0.39 17.76 9.99
C ALA A 84 0.59 18.56 10.83
N THR A 85 0.34 18.65 12.16
CA THR A 85 1.20 19.36 13.12
C THR A 85 1.90 18.45 14.10
N GLY A 86 1.52 17.17 14.14
CA GLY A 86 2.11 16.17 15.02
C GLY A 86 3.56 15.83 14.69
N LYS A 87 4.30 15.39 15.71
CA LYS A 87 5.65 14.82 15.55
C LYS A 87 5.61 13.54 14.72
N TYR A 88 4.53 12.78 14.87
CA TYR A 88 4.23 11.56 14.10
C TYR A 88 2.94 11.73 13.32
N VAL A 89 2.82 10.98 12.24
CA VAL A 89 1.58 10.82 11.46
C VAL A 89 1.18 9.35 11.41
N ALA A 90 -0.12 9.11 11.39
CA ALA A 90 -0.73 7.80 11.12
C ALA A 90 -1.78 7.95 10.02
N PHE A 91 -2.13 6.84 9.38
CA PHE A 91 -3.16 6.78 8.36
C PHE A 91 -4.22 5.76 8.78
N VAL A 92 -5.48 6.06 8.52
CA VAL A 92 -6.60 5.13 8.75
C VAL A 92 -7.50 5.19 7.52
N ASP A 93 -7.92 4.03 7.04
CA ASP A 93 -8.92 3.96 5.98
C ASP A 93 -10.32 4.15 6.60
N ALA A 94 -11.19 4.91 5.93
CA ALA A 94 -12.45 5.41 6.50
C ALA A 94 -13.50 4.31 6.78
N ASP A 95 -13.27 3.10 6.32
CA ASP A 95 -14.13 1.91 6.48
C ASP A 95 -13.56 0.88 7.48
N ASP A 96 -12.45 1.23 8.18
CA ASP A 96 -11.76 0.38 9.14
C ASP A 96 -11.86 0.90 10.58
N GLU A 97 -11.38 0.14 11.55
CA GLU A 97 -11.32 0.49 12.97
C GLU A 97 -9.93 0.30 13.57
N VAL A 98 -9.65 1.03 14.64
CA VAL A 98 -8.44 0.84 15.44
C VAL A 98 -8.79 0.32 16.83
N TYR A 99 -7.97 -0.57 17.39
CA TYR A 99 -8.16 -0.99 18.78
C TYR A 99 -7.87 0.18 19.75
N PRO A 100 -8.54 0.27 20.90
CA PRO A 100 -8.45 1.44 21.79
C PRO A 100 -7.04 1.84 22.22
N THR A 101 -6.13 0.88 22.31
CA THR A 101 -4.74 1.09 22.76
C THR A 101 -3.73 1.21 21.62
N MET A 102 -4.17 1.27 20.35
CA MET A 102 -3.24 1.27 19.22
C MET A 102 -2.23 2.40 19.32
N TYR A 103 -2.70 3.62 19.47
CA TYR A 103 -1.81 4.77 19.45
C TYR A 103 -1.03 4.93 20.74
N GLU A 104 -1.56 4.52 21.90
CA GLU A 104 -0.79 4.47 23.13
C GLU A 104 0.40 3.50 23.00
N THR A 105 0.15 2.28 22.49
CA THR A 105 1.21 1.29 22.29
C THR A 105 2.28 1.79 21.31
N LEU A 106 1.85 2.26 20.12
CA LEU A 106 2.79 2.67 19.08
C LEU A 106 3.55 3.95 19.42
N MET A 107 2.88 4.92 20.05
CA MET A 107 3.54 6.18 20.45
C MET A 107 4.48 5.97 21.63
N THR A 108 4.13 5.13 22.60
CA THR A 108 5.05 4.75 23.69
C THR A 108 6.32 4.13 23.12
N MET A 109 6.18 3.10 22.24
CA MET A 109 7.34 2.51 21.55
C MET A 109 8.16 3.57 20.78
N ALA A 110 7.47 4.46 20.04
CA ALA A 110 8.12 5.45 19.20
C ALA A 110 8.89 6.50 20.00
N LEU A 111 8.40 6.84 21.19
CA LEU A 111 9.04 7.84 22.06
C LEU A 111 10.16 7.25 22.92
N GLU A 112 9.96 6.06 23.49
CA GLU A 112 10.96 5.38 24.31
C GLU A 112 12.22 5.02 23.51
N ASP A 113 12.05 4.53 22.30
CA ASP A 113 13.14 4.11 21.43
C ASP A 113 13.55 5.17 20.39
N ASP A 114 13.00 6.39 20.44
CA ASP A 114 13.20 7.47 19.46
C ASP A 114 13.07 6.99 18.00
N LEU A 115 11.99 6.24 17.70
CA LEU A 115 11.79 5.58 16.42
C LEU A 115 11.40 6.58 15.32
N ASP A 116 11.77 6.24 14.08
CA ASP A 116 11.21 6.86 12.88
C ASP A 116 9.88 6.20 12.48
N VAL A 117 9.72 4.92 12.83
CA VAL A 117 8.47 4.19 12.61
C VAL A 117 8.27 3.12 13.68
N ALA A 118 7.06 3.08 14.26
CA ALA A 118 6.56 1.95 15.06
C ALA A 118 5.39 1.33 14.32
N GLN A 119 5.39 0.01 14.15
CA GLN A 119 4.35 -0.73 13.46
C GLN A 119 3.78 -1.86 14.31
N CYS A 120 2.51 -2.19 14.06
CA CYS A 120 1.81 -3.29 14.72
C CYS A 120 1.29 -4.30 13.68
N ASN A 121 0.65 -5.35 14.18
CA ASN A 121 -0.13 -6.27 13.38
C ASN A 121 -1.59 -5.81 13.29
N ALA A 122 -2.38 -6.51 12.48
CA ALA A 122 -3.80 -6.24 12.26
C ALA A 122 -4.60 -7.54 12.25
N ASP A 123 -5.89 -7.41 12.51
CA ASP A 123 -6.87 -8.46 12.28
C ASP A 123 -7.66 -8.15 11.00
N TRP A 124 -7.83 -9.17 10.18
CA TRP A 124 -8.75 -9.18 9.06
C TRP A 124 -10.12 -9.58 9.56
N CYS A 125 -11.11 -8.71 9.43
CA CYS A 125 -12.43 -8.89 10.01
C CYS A 125 -13.47 -9.08 8.90
N PHE A 126 -14.33 -10.08 9.08
CA PHE A 126 -15.48 -10.34 8.20
C PHE A 126 -16.74 -9.88 8.91
N ARG A 127 -17.34 -8.78 8.49
CA ARG A 127 -18.56 -8.24 9.13
C ARG A 127 -19.73 -9.23 9.08
N GLU A 128 -19.83 -9.99 8.00
CA GLU A 128 -20.95 -10.92 7.79
C GLU A 128 -20.90 -12.14 8.72
N THR A 129 -19.70 -12.66 9.02
CA THR A 129 -19.50 -13.88 9.83
C THR A 129 -19.00 -13.61 11.23
N GLY A 130 -18.47 -12.41 11.49
CA GLY A 130 -17.76 -12.07 12.72
C GLY A 130 -16.39 -12.77 12.85
N GLU A 131 -15.96 -13.53 11.86
CA GLU A 131 -14.64 -14.16 11.85
C GLU A 131 -13.51 -13.13 11.77
N THR A 132 -12.43 -13.39 12.50
CA THR A 132 -11.24 -12.57 12.49
C THR A 132 -9.99 -13.42 12.34
N TRP A 133 -9.02 -12.95 11.56
CA TRP A 133 -7.71 -13.61 11.40
C TRP A 133 -6.60 -12.61 11.52
N GLN A 134 -5.57 -12.97 12.23
CA GLN A 134 -4.36 -12.17 12.31
C GLN A 134 -3.71 -12.04 10.93
N SER A 135 -3.41 -10.83 10.50
CA SER A 135 -2.82 -10.53 9.19
C SER A 135 -1.48 -11.22 8.99
N ILE A 136 -0.63 -11.13 10.00
CA ILE A 136 0.70 -11.75 10.02
C ILE A 136 0.76 -12.71 11.21
N PRO A 137 0.69 -14.04 10.99
CA PRO A 137 0.80 -15.01 12.06
C PRO A 137 2.14 -14.93 12.79
N SER A 138 2.14 -15.15 14.11
CA SER A 138 3.34 -15.02 14.97
C SER A 138 4.46 -16.02 14.63
N ASP A 139 4.13 -17.15 13.96
CA ASP A 139 5.12 -18.09 13.43
C ASP A 139 5.87 -17.54 12.21
N ARG A 140 5.41 -16.44 11.61
CA ARG A 140 5.99 -15.78 10.44
C ARG A 140 6.76 -14.52 10.76
N LEU A 141 6.26 -13.73 11.69
CA LEU A 141 6.89 -12.48 12.09
C LEU A 141 6.54 -12.17 13.56
N ARG A 142 7.54 -12.03 14.39
CA ARG A 142 7.40 -11.68 15.80
C ARG A 142 7.83 -10.25 16.06
N SER A 143 7.48 -9.75 17.24
CA SER A 143 7.96 -8.46 17.74
C SER A 143 9.47 -8.35 17.63
N THR A 144 9.94 -7.16 17.26
CA THR A 144 11.37 -6.91 17.05
C THR A 144 11.94 -5.99 18.13
N GLY A 145 13.26 -6.00 18.27
CA GLY A 145 13.99 -4.85 18.79
C GLY A 145 14.05 -3.72 17.78
N VAL A 146 14.83 -2.69 18.07
CA VAL A 146 15.08 -1.58 17.14
C VAL A 146 15.97 -2.06 16.00
N LEU A 147 15.52 -1.83 14.77
CA LEU A 147 16.20 -2.16 13.53
C LEU A 147 16.36 -0.89 12.69
N THR A 148 17.20 -0.91 11.65
CA THR A 148 17.11 0.09 10.60
C THR A 148 15.86 -0.15 9.73
N GLY A 149 15.32 0.87 9.07
CA GLY A 149 14.19 0.70 8.16
C GLY A 149 14.46 -0.32 7.04
N PRO A 150 15.63 -0.29 6.37
CA PRO A 150 16.01 -1.32 5.40
C PRO A 150 16.05 -2.73 6.00
N ASP A 151 16.61 -2.95 7.21
CA ASP A 151 16.62 -4.27 7.85
C ASP A 151 15.21 -4.75 8.19
N TRP A 152 14.38 -3.86 8.71
CA TRP A 152 12.99 -4.17 9.01
C TRP A 152 12.23 -4.57 7.73
N LEU A 153 12.32 -3.76 6.65
CA LEU A 153 11.65 -4.05 5.38
C LEU A 153 12.16 -5.38 4.78
N ARG A 154 13.47 -5.64 4.82
CA ARG A 154 14.07 -6.91 4.39
C ARG A 154 13.45 -8.10 5.15
N MET A 155 13.34 -7.99 6.47
CA MET A 155 12.77 -9.03 7.30
C MET A 155 11.28 -9.27 6.96
N GLY A 156 10.51 -8.20 6.80
CA GLY A 156 9.13 -8.26 6.36
C GLY A 156 8.96 -8.95 5.00
N LEU A 157 9.72 -8.55 4.00
CA LEU A 157 9.72 -9.16 2.66
C LEU A 157 10.11 -10.64 2.69
N SER A 158 11.10 -11.01 3.52
CA SER A 158 11.56 -12.39 3.68
C SER A 158 10.51 -13.28 4.32
N SER A 159 9.67 -12.76 5.21
CA SER A 159 8.56 -13.47 5.85
C SER A 159 7.50 -13.96 4.85
N ARG A 160 7.41 -13.33 3.66
CA ARG A 160 6.39 -13.53 2.62
C ARG A 160 4.96 -13.28 3.11
N ARG A 161 4.80 -12.61 4.23
CA ARG A 161 3.51 -12.21 4.81
C ARG A 161 3.39 -10.70 4.98
N TRP A 162 4.50 -9.99 4.77
CA TRP A 162 4.51 -8.55 4.83
C TRP A 162 3.55 -7.95 3.80
N THR A 163 2.73 -7.04 4.27
CA THR A 163 1.83 -6.23 3.45
C THR A 163 2.32 -4.78 3.45
N HIS A 164 2.45 -4.21 2.27
CA HIS A 164 2.76 -2.80 2.13
C HIS A 164 1.52 -1.95 2.40
N VAL A 165 1.21 -1.77 3.68
CA VAL A 165 0.09 -0.92 4.11
C VAL A 165 0.59 0.21 5.00
N VAL A 166 -0.05 1.35 4.96
CA VAL A 166 0.37 2.53 5.74
C VAL A 166 -0.38 2.65 7.06
N TRP A 167 -1.50 1.96 7.21
CA TRP A 167 -2.36 2.06 8.38
C TRP A 167 -1.89 1.20 9.58
N MET A 168 -0.88 0.34 9.42
CA MET A 168 -0.30 -0.48 10.51
C MET A 168 0.76 0.26 11.34
N GLY A 169 0.83 1.59 11.33
CA GLY A 169 1.91 2.24 12.06
C GLY A 169 1.79 3.73 12.24
N VAL A 170 2.72 4.25 13.05
CA VAL A 170 2.99 5.68 13.22
C VAL A 170 4.35 6.01 12.62
N TYR A 171 4.43 7.11 11.90
CA TYR A 171 5.58 7.50 11.08
C TYR A 171 6.09 8.88 11.52
N ARG A 172 7.39 9.04 11.77
CA ARG A 172 7.98 10.33 12.11
C ARG A 172 7.81 11.30 10.93
N ARG A 173 7.05 12.38 11.15
CA ARG A 173 6.69 13.33 10.11
C ARG A 173 7.92 14.00 9.47
N ASP A 174 8.95 14.29 10.25
CA ASP A 174 10.19 14.88 9.75
C ASP A 174 10.89 14.02 8.69
N VAL A 175 10.85 12.69 8.82
CA VAL A 175 11.42 11.78 7.81
C VAL A 175 10.68 11.94 6.48
N ILE A 176 9.35 12.06 6.52
CA ILE A 176 8.51 12.25 5.32
C ILE A 176 8.84 13.60 4.66
N VAL A 177 8.85 14.67 5.45
CA VAL A 177 9.02 16.05 4.95
C VAL A 177 10.43 16.27 4.41
N LYS A 178 11.48 15.91 5.16
CA LYS A 178 12.89 16.09 4.77
C LYS A 178 13.25 15.34 3.49
N ASN A 179 12.67 14.18 3.27
CA ASN A 179 12.93 13.34 2.10
C ASN A 179 11.89 13.52 0.99
N ASN A 180 10.92 14.45 1.16
CA ASN A 180 9.85 14.71 0.20
C ASN A 180 9.11 13.43 -0.24
N ILE A 181 8.82 12.53 0.72
CA ILE A 181 8.15 11.25 0.46
C ILE A 181 6.65 11.53 0.23
N LYS A 182 6.14 11.19 -0.96
CA LYS A 182 4.75 11.46 -1.35
C LYS A 182 4.05 10.23 -1.89
N PHE A 183 2.77 10.13 -1.61
CA PHE A 183 1.90 9.18 -2.31
C PHE A 183 1.73 9.61 -3.77
N ILE A 184 1.84 8.67 -4.69
CA ILE A 184 1.76 8.96 -6.13
C ILE A 184 0.29 9.03 -6.55
N ALA A 185 -0.14 10.21 -7.01
CA ALA A 185 -1.50 10.43 -7.46
C ALA A 185 -1.92 9.44 -8.57
N GLY A 186 -3.15 8.92 -8.47
CA GLY A 186 -3.72 8.01 -9.44
C GLY A 186 -3.05 6.63 -9.53
N LEU A 187 -2.18 6.27 -8.58
CA LEU A 187 -1.56 4.95 -8.52
C LEU A 187 -2.33 4.05 -7.53
N HIS A 188 -2.89 2.93 -8.01
CA HIS A 188 -3.35 1.86 -7.12
C HIS A 188 -2.16 1.17 -6.45
N HIS A 189 -2.32 0.71 -5.21
CA HIS A 189 -1.25 0.11 -4.41
C HIS A 189 -0.02 1.02 -4.25
N GLN A 190 -0.27 2.31 -4.15
CA GLN A 190 0.74 3.34 -3.91
C GLN A 190 1.57 3.08 -2.65
N ASP A 191 0.97 2.38 -1.68
CA ASP A 191 1.58 2.01 -0.40
C ASP A 191 2.87 1.21 -0.60
N ILE A 192 2.96 0.37 -1.65
CA ILE A 192 4.17 -0.41 -1.96
C ILE A 192 5.37 0.51 -2.18
N VAL A 193 5.18 1.57 -2.95
CA VAL A 193 6.26 2.52 -3.27
C VAL A 193 6.54 3.42 -2.06
N TRP A 194 5.50 3.96 -1.44
CA TRP A 194 5.60 4.86 -0.32
C TRP A 194 6.29 4.22 0.90
N THR A 195 5.84 3.03 1.31
CA THR A 195 6.44 2.32 2.45
C THR A 195 7.88 1.91 2.17
N THR A 196 8.19 1.48 0.94
CA THR A 196 9.56 1.15 0.54
C THR A 196 10.46 2.38 0.65
N GLU A 197 10.04 3.54 0.11
CA GLU A 197 10.82 4.77 0.16
C GLU A 197 10.98 5.29 1.59
N PHE A 198 9.91 5.22 2.39
CA PHE A 198 9.97 5.59 3.81
C PHE A 198 11.00 4.74 4.56
N MET A 199 10.93 3.41 4.41
CA MET A 199 11.86 2.50 5.09
C MET A 199 13.31 2.68 4.66
N PHE A 200 13.59 3.08 3.42
CA PHE A 200 14.95 3.41 2.99
C PHE A 200 15.53 4.67 3.67
N ASN A 201 14.67 5.49 4.25
CA ASN A 201 15.06 6.72 4.96
C ASN A 201 14.90 6.62 6.49
N ALA A 202 14.26 5.58 7.00
CA ALA A 202 14.10 5.35 8.42
C ALA A 202 15.37 4.73 9.02
N LEU A 203 15.90 5.34 10.08
CA LEU A 203 17.07 4.85 10.80
C LEU A 203 16.69 3.91 11.94
N ARG A 204 15.48 4.07 12.50
CA ARG A 204 15.01 3.34 13.68
C ARG A 204 13.56 2.90 13.46
N ALA A 205 13.36 1.59 13.31
CA ALA A 205 12.08 0.95 13.09
C ALA A 205 11.87 -0.16 14.13
N ARG A 206 10.64 -0.34 14.61
CA ARG A 206 10.27 -1.43 15.50
C ARG A 206 8.86 -1.93 15.19
N TYR A 207 8.64 -3.23 15.34
CA TYR A 207 7.36 -3.90 15.12
C TYR A 207 6.91 -4.65 16.37
N THR A 208 5.62 -4.58 16.67
CA THR A 208 4.93 -5.45 17.64
C THR A 208 3.96 -6.38 16.92
N GLU A 209 3.93 -7.66 17.33
CA GLU A 209 3.00 -8.64 16.79
C GLU A 209 1.57 -8.49 17.33
N GLN A 210 1.32 -7.52 18.21
CA GLN A 210 -0.03 -7.22 18.69
C GLN A 210 -0.90 -6.75 17.54
N SER A 211 -2.10 -7.32 17.38
CA SER A 211 -3.12 -6.84 16.48
C SER A 211 -3.78 -5.60 17.08
N LEU A 212 -3.53 -4.44 16.46
CA LEU A 212 -4.02 -3.15 16.94
C LEU A 212 -4.87 -2.41 15.92
N TYR A 213 -5.07 -2.99 14.74
CA TYR A 213 -5.90 -2.47 13.66
C TYR A 213 -6.87 -3.55 13.19
N LYS A 214 -8.12 -3.18 12.88
CA LYS A 214 -9.16 -4.05 12.33
C LYS A 214 -9.41 -3.66 10.87
N TYR A 215 -8.93 -4.49 9.95
CA TYR A 215 -9.17 -4.33 8.54
C TYR A 215 -10.44 -5.06 8.13
N TYR A 216 -11.48 -4.33 7.73
CA TYR A 216 -12.73 -4.91 7.32
C TYR A 216 -12.75 -5.31 5.86
N LEU A 217 -13.11 -6.59 5.62
CA LEU A 217 -13.17 -7.16 4.29
C LEU A 217 -14.56 -6.97 3.69
N HIS A 218 -14.66 -6.08 2.72
CA HIS A 218 -15.86 -5.87 1.94
C HIS A 218 -15.77 -6.57 0.58
N ASN A 219 -16.90 -7.12 0.10
CA ASN A 219 -16.99 -7.71 -1.24
C ASN A 219 -16.77 -6.64 -2.34
N THR A 220 -16.96 -5.38 -2.02
CA THR A 220 -16.76 -4.21 -2.90
C THR A 220 -15.37 -3.60 -2.82
N SER A 221 -14.49 -4.09 -1.92
CA SER A 221 -13.13 -3.55 -1.76
C SER A 221 -12.36 -3.53 -3.09
N VAL A 222 -11.71 -2.41 -3.37
CA VAL A 222 -10.95 -2.21 -4.62
C VAL A 222 -9.91 -3.32 -4.85
N SER A 223 -9.30 -3.85 -3.78
CA SER A 223 -8.31 -4.92 -3.85
C SER A 223 -8.90 -6.29 -4.24
N ARG A 224 -10.20 -6.53 -3.97
CA ARG A 224 -10.89 -7.81 -4.16
C ARG A 224 -11.79 -7.87 -5.40
N LEU A 225 -12.12 -6.73 -6.00
CA LEU A 225 -12.97 -6.71 -7.19
C LEU A 225 -12.41 -7.62 -8.28
N HIS A 226 -13.22 -8.59 -8.70
CA HIS A 226 -12.88 -9.44 -9.83
C HIS A 226 -12.91 -8.62 -11.12
N ARG A 227 -11.74 -8.36 -11.70
CA ARG A 227 -11.59 -7.52 -12.88
C ARG A 227 -11.32 -8.39 -14.09
N GLN A 228 -11.99 -8.07 -15.20
CA GLN A 228 -11.79 -8.69 -16.51
C GLN A 228 -11.72 -7.61 -17.60
N GLY A 229 -11.19 -7.95 -18.75
CA GLY A 229 -11.10 -7.07 -19.90
C GLY A 229 -10.30 -5.80 -19.62
N ASN A 230 -10.73 -4.68 -20.17
CA ASN A 230 -10.03 -3.40 -20.03
C ASN A 230 -9.86 -2.94 -18.57
N LYS A 231 -10.78 -3.29 -17.66
CA LYS A 231 -10.65 -2.97 -16.23
C LYS A 231 -9.46 -3.70 -15.60
N ASN A 232 -9.25 -4.97 -15.96
CA ASN A 232 -8.09 -5.73 -15.52
C ASN A 232 -6.80 -5.18 -16.12
N LEU A 233 -6.78 -4.90 -17.43
CA LEU A 233 -5.64 -4.31 -18.11
C LEU A 233 -5.19 -3.00 -17.41
N ASN A 234 -6.12 -2.08 -17.14
CA ASN A 234 -5.82 -0.83 -16.46
C ASN A 234 -5.27 -1.06 -15.05
N TYR A 235 -5.84 -2.01 -14.31
CA TYR A 235 -5.35 -2.36 -12.98
C TYR A 235 -3.92 -2.95 -13.01
N GLN A 236 -3.60 -3.81 -13.99
CA GLN A 236 -2.25 -4.36 -14.12
C GLN A 236 -1.21 -3.32 -14.57
N ARG A 237 -1.61 -2.25 -15.27
CA ARG A 237 -0.73 -1.11 -15.59
C ARG A 237 -0.15 -0.46 -14.35
N HIS A 238 -0.91 -0.40 -13.25
CA HIS A 238 -0.39 0.11 -11.98
C HIS A 238 0.75 -0.75 -11.45
N TYR A 239 0.61 -2.09 -11.47
CA TYR A 239 1.72 -2.98 -11.05
C TYR A 239 2.93 -2.88 -11.98
N ILE A 240 2.72 -2.77 -13.29
CA ILE A 240 3.80 -2.51 -14.24
C ILE A 240 4.53 -1.20 -13.89
N LYS A 241 3.80 -0.14 -13.57
CA LYS A 241 4.36 1.14 -13.12
C LYS A 241 5.11 0.99 -11.79
N ILE A 242 4.56 0.24 -10.84
CA ILE A 242 5.21 -0.05 -9.55
C ILE A 242 6.57 -0.73 -9.75
N THR A 243 6.69 -1.74 -10.62
CA THR A 243 8.00 -2.37 -10.89
C THR A 243 9.05 -1.37 -11.36
N ARG A 244 8.67 -0.39 -12.19
CA ARG A 244 9.56 0.68 -12.65
C ARG A 244 9.92 1.66 -11.54
N LEU A 245 8.97 1.99 -10.68
CA LEU A 245 9.17 2.90 -9.55
C LEU A 245 10.10 2.28 -8.50
N LEU A 246 9.89 1.00 -8.16
CA LEU A 246 10.79 0.26 -7.27
C LEU A 246 12.21 0.15 -7.83
N GLU A 247 12.36 -0.10 -9.14
CA GLU A 247 13.67 -0.09 -9.79
C GLU A 247 14.35 1.28 -9.71
N LYS A 248 13.57 2.37 -9.86
CA LYS A 248 14.08 3.74 -9.67
C LYS A 248 14.51 3.99 -8.23
N LEU A 249 13.70 3.59 -7.24
CA LEU A 249 14.05 3.70 -5.83
C LEU A 249 15.33 2.93 -5.52
N ASN A 250 15.43 1.67 -5.96
CA ASN A 250 16.64 0.86 -5.74
C ASN A 250 17.90 1.49 -6.33
N ARG A 251 17.79 2.23 -7.42
CA ARG A 251 18.93 2.99 -7.98
C ARG A 251 19.24 4.25 -7.17
N ASN A 252 18.21 4.99 -6.75
CA ASN A 252 18.41 6.23 -5.99
C ASN A 252 19.00 6.00 -4.60
N TYR A 253 18.72 4.83 -4.01
CA TYR A 253 19.19 4.43 -2.67
C TYR A 253 20.20 3.28 -2.72
N ALA A 254 20.93 3.13 -3.84
CA ALA A 254 21.84 2.00 -4.05
C ALA A 254 22.88 1.86 -2.93
N ASP A 255 23.40 2.97 -2.42
CA ASP A 255 24.33 3.03 -1.29
C ASP A 255 23.78 2.38 0.00
N LYS A 256 22.49 2.52 0.25
CA LYS A 256 21.81 2.01 1.45
C LYS A 256 21.36 0.54 1.32
N ILE A 257 21.15 0.06 0.09
CA ILE A 257 20.46 -1.22 -0.15
C ILE A 257 21.30 -2.29 -0.85
N THR A 258 22.54 -2.01 -1.21
CA THR A 258 23.40 -2.91 -2.01
C THR A 258 23.53 -4.31 -1.39
N ILE A 259 23.49 -4.42 -0.05
CA ILE A 259 23.61 -5.69 0.67
C ILE A 259 22.30 -6.48 0.76
N TYR A 260 21.16 -5.92 0.29
CA TYR A 260 19.84 -6.52 0.45
C TYR A 260 19.28 -7.03 -0.89
N PRO A 261 19.46 -8.30 -1.23
CA PRO A 261 18.93 -8.88 -2.47
C PRO A 261 17.39 -8.88 -2.53
N GLU A 262 16.72 -8.82 -1.38
CA GLU A 262 15.27 -8.85 -1.24
C GLU A 262 14.59 -7.67 -1.95
N PHE A 263 15.18 -6.48 -1.95
CA PHE A 263 14.62 -5.30 -2.61
C PHE A 263 14.64 -5.40 -4.14
N HIS A 264 15.63 -6.07 -4.70
CA HIS A 264 15.61 -6.43 -6.12
C HIS A 264 14.54 -7.50 -6.38
N GLN A 265 14.49 -8.53 -5.55
CA GLN A 265 13.54 -9.64 -5.72
C GLN A 265 12.09 -9.19 -5.56
N GLN A 266 11.79 -8.14 -4.78
CA GLN A 266 10.47 -7.51 -4.69
C GLN A 266 9.96 -7.09 -6.08
N ILE A 267 10.82 -6.50 -6.93
CA ILE A 267 10.45 -6.12 -8.30
C ILE A 267 10.01 -7.35 -9.11
N THR A 268 10.73 -8.46 -8.96
CA THR A 268 10.35 -9.73 -9.61
C THR A 268 9.01 -10.25 -9.10
N TYR A 269 8.73 -10.16 -7.80
CA TYR A 269 7.43 -10.58 -7.24
C TYR A 269 6.26 -9.76 -7.80
N GLU A 270 6.40 -8.45 -7.90
CA GLU A 270 5.35 -7.61 -8.50
C GLU A 270 5.18 -7.90 -10.00
N ALA A 271 6.25 -8.17 -10.72
CA ALA A 271 6.17 -8.60 -12.11
C ALA A 271 5.49 -9.98 -12.27
N LEU A 272 5.80 -10.95 -11.39
CA LEU A 272 5.15 -12.25 -11.36
C LEU A 272 3.65 -12.14 -11.08
N ARG A 273 3.22 -11.19 -10.24
CA ARG A 273 1.80 -10.90 -9.98
C ARG A 273 1.06 -10.54 -11.28
N VAL A 274 1.65 -9.68 -12.10
CA VAL A 274 1.10 -9.34 -13.43
C VAL A 274 1.05 -10.56 -14.35
N CYS A 275 2.09 -11.40 -14.36
CA CYS A 275 2.11 -12.63 -15.16
C CYS A 275 0.98 -13.60 -14.76
N HIS A 276 0.71 -13.73 -13.45
CA HIS A 276 -0.42 -14.54 -12.97
C HIS A 276 -1.78 -13.97 -13.40
N ALA A 277 -1.92 -12.63 -13.39
CA ALA A 277 -3.14 -11.97 -13.86
C ALA A 277 -3.37 -12.19 -15.37
N VAL A 278 -2.30 -12.14 -16.19
CA VAL A 278 -2.37 -12.49 -17.63
C VAL A 278 -2.93 -13.90 -17.84
N ARG A 279 -2.50 -14.87 -17.05
CA ARG A 279 -3.00 -16.26 -17.17
C ARG A 279 -4.49 -16.37 -16.83
N LYS A 280 -4.94 -15.60 -15.85
CA LYS A 280 -6.34 -15.63 -15.37
C LYS A 280 -7.30 -14.82 -16.24
N GLU A 281 -6.78 -13.97 -17.14
CA GLU A 281 -7.62 -13.14 -18.00
C GLU A 281 -8.32 -14.00 -19.07
N PRO A 282 -9.67 -14.08 -19.07
CA PRO A 282 -10.40 -14.89 -20.03
C PRO A 282 -10.46 -14.27 -21.42
N ASP A 283 -10.54 -12.91 -21.51
CA ASP A 283 -10.61 -12.20 -22.78
C ASP A 283 -9.26 -12.23 -23.51
N ILE A 284 -9.26 -12.89 -24.67
CA ILE A 284 -8.06 -13.11 -25.49
C ILE A 284 -7.41 -11.80 -25.92
N LEU A 285 -8.21 -10.80 -26.33
CA LEU A 285 -7.69 -9.51 -26.82
C LEU A 285 -7.04 -8.73 -25.69
N THR A 286 -7.68 -8.69 -24.51
CA THR A 286 -7.11 -8.07 -23.33
C THR A 286 -5.82 -8.77 -22.90
N ARG A 287 -5.81 -10.12 -22.89
CA ARG A 287 -4.60 -10.90 -22.61
C ARG A 287 -3.44 -10.54 -23.53
N GLN A 288 -3.71 -10.42 -24.82
CA GLN A 288 -2.71 -10.02 -25.81
C GLN A 288 -2.17 -8.60 -25.56
N ARG A 289 -3.06 -7.65 -25.23
CA ARG A 289 -2.67 -6.28 -24.86
C ARG A 289 -1.80 -6.27 -23.59
N MET A 290 -2.17 -7.03 -22.56
CA MET A 290 -1.36 -7.16 -21.35
C MET A 290 0.04 -7.70 -21.66
N ILE A 291 0.15 -8.74 -22.49
CA ILE A 291 1.44 -9.30 -22.92
C ILE A 291 2.25 -8.24 -23.67
N ALA A 292 1.63 -7.52 -24.62
CA ALA A 292 2.32 -6.45 -25.34
C ALA A 292 2.87 -5.38 -24.39
N GLU A 293 2.11 -4.96 -23.39
CA GLU A 293 2.56 -3.98 -22.40
C GLU A 293 3.70 -4.49 -21.51
N ILE A 294 3.70 -5.76 -21.14
CA ILE A 294 4.82 -6.38 -20.40
C ILE A 294 6.14 -6.19 -21.15
N PHE A 295 6.12 -6.37 -22.47
CA PHE A 295 7.33 -6.21 -23.29
C PHE A 295 7.66 -4.75 -23.55
N THR A 296 6.69 -3.93 -23.96
CA THR A 296 6.91 -2.53 -24.34
C THR A 296 7.28 -1.62 -23.17
N SER A 297 6.77 -1.92 -21.97
CA SER A 297 7.11 -1.17 -20.74
C SER A 297 8.47 -1.52 -20.16
N GLY A 298 9.15 -2.54 -20.68
CA GLY A 298 10.39 -3.09 -20.12
C GLY A 298 10.20 -3.95 -18.86
N MET A 299 8.94 -4.28 -18.47
CA MET A 299 8.69 -5.15 -17.31
C MET A 299 9.25 -6.56 -17.52
N TYR A 300 9.23 -7.08 -18.75
CA TYR A 300 9.84 -8.36 -19.08
C TYR A 300 11.33 -8.42 -18.67
N LYS A 301 12.08 -7.34 -18.94
CA LYS A 301 13.49 -7.24 -18.49
C LYS A 301 13.57 -7.25 -16.96
N ARG A 302 12.74 -6.45 -16.28
CA ARG A 302 12.70 -6.37 -14.81
C ARG A 302 12.37 -7.71 -14.14
N LEU A 303 11.48 -8.51 -14.75
CA LEU A 303 11.15 -9.85 -14.28
C LEU A 303 12.38 -10.76 -14.15
N ILE A 304 13.33 -10.65 -15.08
CA ILE A 304 14.50 -11.54 -15.17
C ILE A 304 15.70 -10.97 -14.42
N THR A 305 15.98 -9.68 -14.56
CA THR A 305 17.22 -9.07 -14.05
C THR A 305 17.24 -8.88 -12.54
N ASN A 306 16.08 -8.89 -11.89
CA ASN A 306 15.93 -8.66 -10.45
C ASN A 306 15.80 -9.95 -9.62
N VAL A 307 16.00 -11.11 -10.22
CA VAL A 307 16.00 -12.40 -9.52
C VAL A 307 17.21 -12.51 -8.59
N ARG A 308 16.97 -12.94 -7.35
CA ARG A 308 18.00 -13.12 -6.31
C ARG A 308 17.90 -14.46 -5.57
N SER A 309 17.04 -15.38 -6.01
CA SER A 309 16.97 -16.74 -5.47
C SER A 309 16.64 -17.77 -6.55
N VAL A 310 17.13 -18.98 -6.41
CA VAL A 310 16.93 -20.09 -7.37
C VAL A 310 15.45 -20.37 -7.60
N LYS A 311 14.63 -20.42 -6.53
CA LYS A 311 13.20 -20.67 -6.62
C LYS A 311 12.46 -19.61 -7.45
N VAL A 312 12.78 -18.34 -7.21
CA VAL A 312 12.16 -17.22 -7.95
C VAL A 312 12.71 -17.18 -9.38
N GLY A 313 13.98 -17.52 -9.58
CA GLY A 313 14.60 -17.67 -10.90
C GLY A 313 13.88 -18.69 -11.77
N TYR A 314 13.61 -19.85 -11.22
CA TYR A 314 12.83 -20.88 -11.93
C TYR A 314 11.43 -20.37 -12.32
N GLN A 315 10.71 -19.70 -11.41
CA GLN A 315 9.43 -19.11 -11.72
C GLN A 315 9.52 -18.03 -12.82
N ALA A 316 10.52 -17.14 -12.73
CA ALA A 316 10.73 -16.09 -13.71
C ALA A 316 11.05 -16.67 -15.10
N LEU A 317 11.86 -17.73 -15.19
CA LEU A 317 12.18 -18.42 -16.44
C LEU A 317 10.93 -19.10 -17.04
N LEU A 318 10.16 -19.83 -16.23
CA LEU A 318 8.89 -20.44 -16.71
C LEU A 318 7.92 -19.40 -17.27
N TRP A 319 7.77 -18.25 -16.58
CA TRP A 319 6.91 -17.19 -17.05
C TRP A 319 7.46 -16.50 -18.27
N SER A 320 8.79 -16.30 -18.35
CA SER A 320 9.46 -15.74 -19.52
C SER A 320 9.20 -16.58 -20.76
N PHE A 321 9.32 -17.90 -20.65
CA PHE A 321 9.05 -18.83 -21.73
C PHE A 321 7.57 -18.80 -22.17
N ARG A 322 6.62 -18.80 -21.22
CA ARG A 322 5.19 -18.70 -21.51
C ARG A 322 4.82 -17.39 -22.20
N LEU A 323 5.32 -16.27 -21.71
CA LEU A 323 5.08 -14.96 -22.29
C LEU A 323 5.62 -14.87 -23.71
N TRP A 324 6.80 -15.46 -23.94
CA TRP A 324 7.39 -15.51 -25.27
C TRP A 324 6.57 -16.33 -26.25
N GLN A 325 6.14 -17.56 -25.86
CA GLN A 325 5.25 -18.39 -26.65
C GLN A 325 3.91 -17.70 -26.97
N TRP A 326 3.32 -17.02 -26.01
CA TRP A 326 2.05 -16.32 -26.24
C TRP A 326 2.24 -15.10 -27.15
N ARG A 327 3.33 -14.41 -27.05
CA ARG A 327 3.69 -13.30 -27.95
C ARG A 327 3.81 -13.75 -29.42
N ASP A 328 4.45 -14.88 -29.66
CA ASP A 328 4.66 -15.38 -31.02
C ASP A 328 3.34 -15.87 -31.68
N LYS A 329 2.47 -16.52 -30.91
CA LYS A 329 1.14 -16.88 -31.38
C LYS A 329 0.32 -15.65 -31.82
N THR A 330 0.44 -14.53 -31.12
CA THR A 330 -0.24 -13.29 -31.49
C THR A 330 0.32 -12.67 -32.76
N ARG A 331 1.62 -12.75 -32.99
CA ARG A 331 2.28 -12.27 -34.21
C ARG A 331 1.88 -13.10 -35.44
N SER A 332 1.75 -14.40 -35.28
CA SER A 332 1.34 -15.31 -36.36
C SER A 332 -0.11 -15.03 -36.82
N HIS A 333 -1.04 -14.79 -35.88
CA HIS A 333 -2.42 -14.42 -36.23
C HIS A 333 -2.50 -13.08 -36.97
N HIS A 334 -1.73 -12.06 -36.57
CA HIS A 334 -1.70 -10.79 -37.28
C HIS A 334 -1.06 -10.87 -38.67
N ARG A 335 -0.11 -11.78 -38.90
CA ARG A 335 0.44 -12.03 -40.25
C ARG A 335 -0.58 -12.71 -41.17
N ILE A 336 -1.33 -13.67 -40.67
CA ILE A 336 -2.36 -14.38 -41.43
C ILE A 336 -3.52 -13.45 -41.81
N THR A 337 -3.99 -12.61 -40.88
CA THR A 337 -5.05 -11.64 -41.15
C THR A 337 -4.63 -10.52 -42.14
N ARG A 338 -3.37 -10.04 -42.09
CA ARG A 338 -2.84 -9.08 -43.08
C ARG A 338 -2.66 -9.71 -44.50
N SER A 339 -2.24 -10.96 -44.55
CA SER A 339 -2.11 -11.66 -45.86
C SER A 339 -3.46 -11.94 -46.50
N ALA A 340 -4.50 -12.21 -45.70
CA ALA A 340 -5.86 -12.42 -46.17
C ALA A 340 -6.57 -11.12 -46.65
N PHE A 341 -6.13 -9.94 -46.18
CA PHE A 341 -6.65 -8.64 -46.59
C PHE A 341 -5.96 -8.07 -47.84
N ASN A 342 -4.76 -8.55 -48.18
CA ASN A 342 -4.03 -8.15 -49.39
C ASN A 342 -4.29 -9.07 -50.59
N LEU A 343 -5.23 -10.01 -50.48
CA LEU A 343 -5.67 -10.90 -51.57
C LEU A 343 -7.12 -10.69 -52.00
N ARG A 344 -7.67 -9.49 -51.73
CA ARG A 344 -8.97 -9.07 -52.29
C ARG A 344 -8.82 -7.74 -53.02
#